data_16eb1c38e3d0e0c029870335f16488c8
#
_entry.id   16eb1c38e3d0e0c029870335f16488c8
#
_cell.length_a   1.000
_cell.length_b   1.000
_cell.length_c   1.000
_cell.angle_alpha   90.00
_cell.angle_beta   90.00
_cell.angle_gamma   90.00
#
_symmetry.space_group_name_H-M   'P 1'
#
loop_
_entity.id
_entity.type
_entity.pdbx_description
1 polymer ?
#
loop_
_entity_poly.entity_id
_entity_poly.type
_entity_poly.pdbx_seq_one_letter_code
_entity_poly.pdbx_strand_id
1 'polypeptide(L)'
;MTQTLKAIFLLGTLKKKQVVSHTHVLCEIVAGVLKSQENVESEIIRLRDYDIQPGTKTEIDDDDWPKILNKMLTADIVIFATPVWWGIQSSLIQRIIERLDELNDELLETGKSRFANKVGGIVITGAEDGAEHIIGNILNFMSWNGFTIPPTPSVTFLAEVDEKDRESLKRKFRKAGIYGNARTFARHEAYLARLLRDNPFPEATER
;
A
#
# COMPACT_ATOMS: atom_id res chain seq x y z
N MET A 1 -7.23 -5.28 -26.44
CA MET A 1 -7.81 -4.71 -25.20
C MET A 1 -6.75 -4.79 -24.14
N THR A 2 -6.30 -3.69 -23.57
CA THR A 2 -5.33 -3.69 -22.46
C THR A 2 -6.00 -4.33 -21.24
N GLN A 3 -5.42 -5.40 -20.73
CA GLN A 3 -5.91 -6.09 -19.54
C GLN A 3 -5.97 -5.12 -18.34
N THR A 4 -7.06 -5.10 -17.61
CA THR A 4 -7.25 -4.24 -16.43
C THR A 4 -6.18 -4.55 -15.37
N LEU A 5 -5.55 -3.50 -14.83
CA LEU A 5 -4.61 -3.61 -13.70
C LEU A 5 -5.38 -3.81 -12.39
N LYS A 6 -4.72 -4.46 -11.44
CA LYS A 6 -5.24 -4.68 -10.09
C LYS A 6 -4.37 -3.99 -9.05
N ALA A 7 -4.98 -3.22 -8.17
CA ALA A 7 -4.33 -2.61 -7.01
C ALA A 7 -4.92 -3.16 -5.71
N ILE A 8 -4.07 -3.37 -4.71
CA ILE A 8 -4.48 -3.72 -3.36
C ILE A 8 -3.98 -2.67 -2.38
N PHE A 9 -4.86 -2.22 -1.49
CA PHE A 9 -4.52 -1.33 -0.39
C PHE A 9 -4.50 -2.13 0.91
N LEU A 10 -3.39 -2.12 1.62
CA LEU A 10 -3.24 -2.69 2.95
C LEU A 10 -3.52 -1.59 3.97
N LEU A 11 -4.76 -1.51 4.45
CA LEU A 11 -5.21 -0.43 5.32
C LEU A 11 -4.92 -0.73 6.79
N GLY A 12 -3.92 -0.05 7.37
CA GLY A 12 -3.46 -0.19 8.74
C GLY A 12 -4.22 0.66 9.78
N THR A 13 -5.47 1.06 9.52
CA THR A 13 -6.25 1.81 10.50
C THR A 13 -6.61 0.98 11.74
N LEU A 14 -6.40 1.55 12.94
CA LEU A 14 -6.79 0.93 14.22
C LEU A 14 -8.26 1.22 14.60
N LYS A 15 -8.96 2.09 13.87
CA LYS A 15 -10.37 2.43 14.16
C LYS A 15 -11.30 1.26 13.83
N LYS A 16 -12.38 1.08 14.59
CA LYS A 16 -13.44 0.11 14.30
C LYS A 16 -14.18 0.47 13.00
N LYS A 17 -14.84 -0.49 12.36
CA LYS A 17 -15.53 -0.33 11.06
C LYS A 17 -16.57 0.81 11.07
N GLN A 18 -17.23 1.02 12.21
CA GLN A 18 -18.26 2.04 12.41
C GLN A 18 -17.68 3.46 12.58
N VAL A 19 -16.37 3.59 12.79
CA VAL A 19 -15.70 4.87 13.01
C VAL A 19 -15.01 5.32 11.72
N VAL A 20 -15.25 6.57 11.31
CA VAL A 20 -14.63 7.14 10.13
C VAL A 20 -13.10 7.15 10.30
N SER A 21 -12.42 6.49 9.40
CA SER A 21 -10.95 6.48 9.31
C SER A 21 -10.50 7.44 8.21
N HIS A 22 -9.64 8.39 8.55
CA HIS A 22 -9.10 9.36 7.59
C HIS A 22 -8.29 8.65 6.51
N THR A 23 -7.43 7.72 6.91
CA THR A 23 -6.66 6.90 5.98
C THR A 23 -7.56 6.09 5.04
N HIS A 24 -8.66 5.53 5.54
CA HIS A 24 -9.61 4.80 4.69
C HIS A 24 -10.25 5.70 3.64
N VAL A 25 -10.72 6.89 4.04
CA VAL A 25 -11.31 7.85 3.09
C VAL A 25 -10.29 8.31 2.05
N LEU A 26 -9.02 8.47 2.45
CA LEU A 26 -7.96 8.80 1.50
C LEU A 26 -7.70 7.64 0.52
N CYS A 27 -7.67 6.39 1.00
CA CYS A 27 -7.58 5.20 0.12
C CYS A 27 -8.72 5.16 -0.90
N GLU A 28 -9.97 5.46 -0.49
CA GLU A 28 -11.11 5.50 -1.42
C GLU A 28 -10.98 6.58 -2.49
N ILE A 29 -10.42 7.74 -2.14
CA ILE A 29 -10.13 8.80 -3.12
C ILE A 29 -9.10 8.31 -4.13
N VAL A 30 -7.99 7.73 -3.68
CA VAL A 30 -6.94 7.19 -4.55
C VAL A 30 -7.47 6.05 -5.42
N ALA A 31 -8.21 5.11 -4.85
CA ALA A 31 -8.84 4.00 -5.59
C ALA A 31 -9.84 4.50 -6.64
N GLY A 32 -10.63 5.53 -6.30
CA GLY A 32 -11.56 6.18 -7.24
C GLY A 32 -10.84 6.84 -8.41
N VAL A 33 -9.69 7.47 -8.18
CA VAL A 33 -8.85 8.06 -9.23
C VAL A 33 -8.21 6.97 -10.09
N LEU A 34 -7.63 5.93 -9.49
CA LEU A 34 -7.08 4.76 -10.18
C LEU A 34 -8.11 4.14 -11.13
N LYS A 35 -9.35 3.94 -10.65
CA LYS A 35 -10.43 3.38 -11.47
C LYS A 35 -10.85 4.31 -12.60
N SER A 36 -11.12 5.59 -12.30
CA SER A 36 -11.73 6.52 -13.26
C SER A 36 -10.77 7.05 -14.31
N GLN A 37 -9.48 7.15 -14.01
CA GLN A 37 -8.49 7.76 -14.89
C GLN A 37 -7.49 6.75 -15.48
N GLU A 38 -7.24 5.66 -14.78
CA GLU A 38 -6.20 4.70 -15.14
C GLU A 38 -6.72 3.27 -15.41
N ASN A 39 -8.03 3.03 -15.34
CA ASN A 39 -8.63 1.70 -15.51
C ASN A 39 -7.98 0.62 -14.64
N VAL A 40 -7.75 0.95 -13.36
CA VAL A 40 -7.20 0.05 -12.34
C VAL A 40 -8.31 -0.34 -11.37
N GLU A 41 -8.57 -1.63 -11.23
CA GLU A 41 -9.47 -2.15 -10.19
C GLU A 41 -8.74 -2.20 -8.85
N SER A 42 -9.40 -1.77 -7.79
CA SER A 42 -8.80 -1.66 -6.47
C SER A 42 -9.59 -2.40 -5.40
N GLU A 43 -8.88 -3.12 -4.52
CA GLU A 43 -9.44 -3.68 -3.30
C GLU A 43 -8.77 -3.03 -2.09
N ILE A 44 -9.56 -2.62 -1.08
CA ILE A 44 -9.04 -2.08 0.18
C ILE A 44 -9.21 -3.14 1.26
N ILE A 45 -8.11 -3.74 1.69
CA ILE A 45 -8.06 -4.71 2.79
C ILE A 45 -7.86 -3.95 4.10
N ARG A 46 -8.88 -3.97 4.94
CA ARG A 46 -8.80 -3.40 6.27
C ARG A 46 -8.17 -4.42 7.21
N LEU A 47 -6.87 -4.29 7.47
CA LEU A 47 -6.08 -5.28 8.23
C LEU A 47 -6.64 -5.61 9.61
N ARG A 48 -7.30 -4.64 10.25
CA ARG A 48 -7.95 -4.85 11.55
C ARG A 48 -9.07 -5.90 11.53
N ASP A 49 -9.66 -6.17 10.37
CA ASP A 49 -10.79 -7.10 10.23
C ASP A 49 -10.30 -8.55 10.01
N TYR A 50 -8.99 -8.79 10.07
CA TYR A 50 -8.33 -10.07 9.91
C TYR A 50 -7.54 -10.45 11.16
N ASP A 51 -7.51 -11.72 11.50
CA ASP A 51 -6.67 -12.25 12.56
C ASP A 51 -5.30 -12.62 11.98
N ILE A 52 -4.38 -11.63 11.98
CA ILE A 52 -3.03 -11.80 11.50
C ILE A 52 -2.13 -12.04 12.71
N GLN A 53 -1.66 -13.27 12.86
CA GLN A 53 -0.79 -13.65 13.97
C GLN A 53 0.59 -12.97 13.87
N PRO A 54 1.21 -12.60 15.01
CA PRO A 54 2.58 -12.10 15.03
C PRO A 54 3.57 -13.21 14.63
N GLY A 55 4.61 -12.85 13.92
CA GLY A 55 5.64 -13.79 13.48
C GLY A 55 6.24 -13.41 12.14
N THR A 56 7.22 -14.19 11.69
CA THR A 56 7.97 -13.97 10.44
C THR A 56 7.72 -15.07 9.40
N LYS A 57 6.99 -16.13 9.75
CA LYS A 57 6.70 -17.25 8.84
C LYS A 57 5.37 -17.05 8.11
N THR A 58 5.28 -17.56 6.88
CA THR A 58 4.06 -17.48 6.08
C THR A 58 2.95 -18.36 6.66
N GLU A 59 3.29 -19.55 7.12
CA GLU A 59 2.34 -20.50 7.69
C GLU A 59 2.41 -20.46 9.22
N ILE A 60 1.33 -20.02 9.83
CA ILE A 60 1.07 -20.06 11.28
C ILE A 60 -0.36 -20.53 11.47
N ASP A 61 -0.63 -21.35 12.49
CA ASP A 61 -1.96 -21.85 12.79
C ASP A 61 -2.93 -20.69 13.10
N ASP A 62 -4.20 -20.86 12.71
CA ASP A 62 -5.30 -19.91 12.93
C ASP A 62 -4.99 -18.48 12.45
N ASP A 63 -4.43 -18.34 11.25
CA ASP A 63 -3.94 -17.10 10.70
C ASP A 63 -4.62 -16.73 9.36
N ASP A 64 -5.04 -15.49 9.23
CA ASP A 64 -5.59 -14.94 7.98
C ASP A 64 -4.50 -14.43 7.01
N TRP A 65 -3.24 -14.38 7.42
CA TRP A 65 -2.14 -13.87 6.61
C TRP A 65 -2.01 -14.51 5.22
N PRO A 66 -2.10 -15.84 5.05
CA PRO A 66 -1.97 -16.45 3.72
C PRO A 66 -3.00 -15.94 2.71
N LYS A 67 -4.21 -15.57 3.16
CA LYS A 67 -5.26 -14.98 2.30
C LYS A 67 -4.86 -13.59 1.81
N ILE A 68 -4.26 -12.78 2.68
CA ILE A 68 -3.80 -11.41 2.37
C ILE A 68 -2.59 -11.49 1.45
N LEU A 69 -1.62 -12.32 1.77
CA LEU A 69 -0.42 -12.54 0.95
C LEU A 69 -0.80 -12.96 -0.48
N ASN A 70 -1.71 -13.92 -0.65
CA ASN A 70 -2.15 -14.34 -1.97
C ASN A 70 -2.75 -13.19 -2.79
N LYS A 71 -3.52 -12.29 -2.15
CA LYS A 71 -4.05 -11.09 -2.81
C LYS A 71 -2.94 -10.12 -3.20
N MET A 72 -1.92 -9.94 -2.36
CA MET A 72 -0.75 -9.11 -2.70
C MET A 72 0.00 -9.70 -3.89
N LEU A 73 0.22 -11.01 -3.93
CA LEU A 73 0.93 -11.70 -5.00
C LEU A 73 0.17 -11.68 -6.33
N THR A 74 -1.15 -11.55 -6.32
CA THR A 74 -1.98 -11.47 -7.54
C THR A 74 -2.26 -10.04 -8.01
N ALA A 75 -1.88 -9.03 -7.25
CA ALA A 75 -2.00 -7.62 -7.62
C ALA A 75 -0.79 -7.14 -8.45
N ASP A 76 -1.00 -6.12 -9.28
CA ASP A 76 0.06 -5.41 -10.01
C ASP A 76 0.64 -4.27 -9.18
N ILE A 77 -0.19 -3.68 -8.31
CA ILE A 77 0.15 -2.53 -7.48
C ILE A 77 -0.21 -2.86 -6.03
N VAL A 78 0.73 -2.69 -5.10
CA VAL A 78 0.52 -2.91 -3.67
C VAL A 78 0.74 -1.60 -2.92
N ILE A 79 -0.28 -1.14 -2.22
CA ILE A 79 -0.27 0.16 -1.54
C ILE A 79 -0.37 -0.05 -0.03
N PHE A 80 0.65 0.39 0.70
CA PHE A 80 0.67 0.40 2.16
C PHE A 80 0.00 1.68 2.67
N ALA A 81 -1.11 1.54 3.39
CA ALA A 81 -1.91 2.68 3.84
C ALA A 81 -1.94 2.77 5.36
N THR A 82 -1.34 3.82 5.94
CA THR A 82 -1.15 3.94 7.38
C THR A 82 -1.54 5.32 7.94
N PRO A 83 -2.14 5.36 9.13
CA PRO A 83 -2.07 6.57 9.95
C PRO A 83 -0.66 6.71 10.56
N VAL A 84 -0.27 7.94 10.87
CA VAL A 84 0.94 8.20 11.69
C VAL A 84 0.61 7.96 13.16
N TRP A 85 1.45 7.19 13.84
CA TRP A 85 1.43 6.99 15.28
C TRP A 85 2.82 7.24 15.85
N TRP A 86 3.00 8.32 16.61
CA TRP A 86 4.30 8.66 17.21
C TRP A 86 5.45 8.66 16.20
N GLY A 87 5.21 9.26 15.01
CA GLY A 87 6.21 9.38 13.95
C GLY A 87 6.46 8.12 13.13
N ILE A 88 5.75 7.00 13.40
CA ILE A 88 5.91 5.72 12.68
C ILE A 88 4.57 5.22 12.13
N GLN A 89 4.62 4.18 11.30
CA GLN A 89 3.45 3.47 10.78
C GLN A 89 2.69 2.73 11.89
N SER A 90 1.42 2.42 11.64
CA SER A 90 0.62 1.64 12.58
C SER A 90 1.19 0.24 12.79
N SER A 91 0.95 -0.34 13.98
CA SER A 91 1.36 -1.71 14.31
C SER A 91 0.81 -2.76 13.32
N LEU A 92 -0.33 -2.52 12.68
CA LEU A 92 -0.87 -3.42 11.67
C LEU A 92 -0.03 -3.42 10.40
N ILE A 93 0.50 -2.27 9.97
CA ILE A 93 1.43 -2.19 8.84
C ILE A 93 2.79 -2.78 9.22
N GLN A 94 3.27 -2.49 10.42
CA GLN A 94 4.50 -3.09 10.92
C GLN A 94 4.41 -4.62 10.93
N ARG A 95 3.29 -5.18 11.38
CA ARG A 95 3.04 -6.63 11.35
C ARG A 95 3.09 -7.21 9.93
N ILE A 96 2.53 -6.52 8.93
CA ILE A 96 2.65 -6.96 7.53
C ILE A 96 4.11 -7.01 7.09
N ILE A 97 4.91 -5.99 7.43
CA ILE A 97 6.34 -5.95 7.12
C ILE A 97 7.05 -7.15 7.75
N GLU A 98 6.79 -7.44 9.02
CA GLU A 98 7.37 -8.59 9.73
C GLU A 98 6.93 -9.94 9.11
N ARG A 99 5.66 -10.05 8.70
CA ARG A 99 5.13 -11.27 8.07
C ARG A 99 5.68 -11.52 6.65
N LEU A 100 6.32 -10.55 6.04
CA LEU A 100 6.96 -10.66 4.72
C LEU A 100 8.44 -11.05 4.81
N ASP A 101 9.00 -11.18 6.01
CA ASP A 101 10.41 -11.51 6.24
C ASP A 101 10.82 -12.83 5.57
N GLU A 102 10.02 -13.87 5.67
CA GLU A 102 10.28 -15.17 5.01
C GLU A 102 10.41 -15.05 3.49
N LEU A 103 9.68 -14.15 2.85
CA LEU A 103 9.81 -13.92 1.40
C LEU A 103 11.09 -13.18 1.06
N ASN A 104 11.62 -12.39 1.98
CA ASN A 104 12.94 -11.78 1.83
C ASN A 104 14.05 -12.85 1.98
N ASP A 105 13.92 -13.79 2.92
CA ASP A 105 14.83 -14.93 3.01
C ASP A 105 14.82 -15.74 1.71
N GLU A 106 13.65 -16.06 1.15
CA GLU A 106 13.51 -16.73 -0.15
C GLU A 106 14.23 -15.96 -1.28
N LEU A 107 14.09 -14.62 -1.31
CA LEU A 107 14.80 -13.78 -2.27
C LEU A 107 16.32 -13.85 -2.09
N LEU A 108 16.81 -13.79 -0.86
CA LEU A 108 18.26 -13.87 -0.58
C LEU A 108 18.85 -15.22 -0.96
N GLU A 109 18.11 -16.30 -0.77
CA GLU A 109 18.53 -17.65 -1.11
C GLU A 109 18.48 -17.94 -2.60
N THR A 110 17.39 -17.51 -3.28
CA THR A 110 17.13 -17.89 -4.67
C THR A 110 17.47 -16.82 -5.70
N GLY A 111 17.67 -15.57 -5.27
CA GLY A 111 17.77 -14.41 -6.14
C GLY A 111 16.44 -13.99 -6.78
N LYS A 112 15.31 -14.62 -6.45
CA LYS A 112 13.99 -14.39 -7.05
C LYS A 112 13.02 -13.78 -6.06
N SER A 113 12.53 -12.58 -6.35
CA SER A 113 11.47 -11.96 -5.55
C SER A 113 10.09 -12.36 -6.04
N ARG A 114 9.20 -12.74 -5.13
CA ARG A 114 7.78 -12.92 -5.43
C ARG A 114 7.04 -11.60 -5.70
N PHE A 115 7.67 -10.46 -5.39
CA PHE A 115 7.17 -9.12 -5.70
C PHE A 115 7.86 -8.48 -6.91
N ALA A 116 8.73 -9.19 -7.61
CA ALA A 116 9.30 -8.71 -8.86
C ALA A 116 8.19 -8.28 -9.83
N ASN A 117 8.43 -7.15 -10.52
CA ASN A 117 7.48 -6.58 -11.48
C ASN A 117 6.16 -6.07 -10.87
N LYS A 118 6.08 -5.92 -9.55
CA LYS A 118 4.97 -5.22 -8.87
C LYS A 118 5.39 -3.82 -8.48
N VAL A 119 4.43 -2.90 -8.53
CA VAL A 119 4.65 -1.50 -8.16
C VAL A 119 4.23 -1.29 -6.72
N GLY A 120 5.04 -0.53 -5.98
CA GLY A 120 4.81 -0.22 -4.57
C GLY A 120 4.44 1.23 -4.32
N GLY A 121 3.36 1.48 -3.59
CA GLY A 121 2.89 2.81 -3.23
C GLY A 121 2.50 2.96 -1.77
N ILE A 122 2.36 4.21 -1.31
CA ILE A 122 2.08 4.52 0.10
C ILE A 122 0.97 5.56 0.21
N VAL A 123 0.07 5.38 1.18
CA VAL A 123 -0.95 6.37 1.56
C VAL A 123 -0.82 6.66 3.05
N ILE A 124 -0.65 7.94 3.42
CA ILE A 124 -0.41 8.35 4.81
C ILE A 124 -1.40 9.44 5.24
N THR A 125 -1.91 9.32 6.45
CA THR A 125 -2.62 10.41 7.13
C THR A 125 -2.08 10.58 8.55
N GLY A 126 -1.95 11.83 9.00
CA GLY A 126 -1.51 12.17 10.34
C GLY A 126 -1.94 13.58 10.73
N ALA A 127 -1.72 13.95 11.99
CA ALA A 127 -1.96 15.31 12.48
C ALA A 127 -0.72 16.20 12.29
N GLU A 128 0.46 15.63 12.50
CA GLU A 128 1.73 16.32 12.57
C GLU A 128 2.77 15.69 11.64
N ASP A 129 4.00 15.58 12.07
CA ASP A 129 5.16 15.04 11.37
C ASP A 129 5.23 13.50 11.33
N GLY A 130 6.34 12.96 10.78
CA GLY A 130 6.67 11.54 10.73
C GLY A 130 6.36 10.85 9.39
N ALA A 131 5.74 11.55 8.45
CA ALA A 131 5.44 10.95 7.15
C ALA A 131 6.71 10.58 6.37
N GLU A 132 7.72 11.43 6.38
CA GLU A 132 9.00 11.21 5.69
C GLU A 132 9.72 9.98 6.27
N HIS A 133 9.68 9.80 7.59
CA HIS A 133 10.24 8.62 8.24
C HIS A 133 9.51 7.33 7.81
N ILE A 134 8.19 7.37 7.80
CA ILE A 134 7.35 6.24 7.35
C ILE A 134 7.62 5.92 5.87
N ILE A 135 7.69 6.94 5.01
CA ILE A 135 8.00 6.76 3.58
C ILE A 135 9.37 6.10 3.44
N GLY A 136 10.40 6.63 4.11
CA GLY A 136 11.76 6.06 4.06
C GLY A 136 11.80 4.61 4.51
N ASN A 137 11.13 4.28 5.61
CA ASN A 137 11.08 2.92 6.16
C ASN A 137 10.35 1.94 5.21
N ILE A 138 9.17 2.31 4.72
CA ILE A 138 8.38 1.43 3.83
C ILE A 138 9.05 1.29 2.46
N LEU A 139 9.61 2.35 1.89
CA LEU A 139 10.32 2.28 0.61
C LEU A 139 11.59 1.42 0.70
N ASN A 140 12.34 1.54 1.79
CA ASN A 140 13.49 0.68 2.04
C ASN A 140 13.07 -0.80 2.07
N PHE A 141 12.04 -1.13 2.84
CA PHE A 141 11.47 -2.47 2.90
C PHE A 141 11.02 -2.97 1.51
N MET A 142 10.25 -2.16 0.79
CA MET A 142 9.77 -2.51 -0.56
C MET A 142 10.92 -2.78 -1.53
N SER A 143 11.95 -1.93 -1.52
CA SER A 143 13.13 -2.07 -2.38
C SER A 143 13.86 -3.38 -2.13
N TRP A 144 14.09 -3.73 -0.87
CA TRP A 144 14.72 -5.00 -0.50
C TRP A 144 13.87 -6.23 -0.84
N ASN A 145 12.56 -6.08 -0.92
CA ASN A 145 11.64 -7.17 -1.31
C ASN A 145 11.34 -7.21 -2.82
N GLY A 146 12.02 -6.39 -3.64
CA GLY A 146 11.95 -6.46 -5.10
C GLY A 146 10.78 -5.70 -5.74
N PHE A 147 10.09 -4.83 -4.99
CA PHE A 147 9.11 -3.92 -5.58
C PHE A 147 9.79 -2.86 -6.44
N THR A 148 9.12 -2.43 -7.49
CA THR A 148 9.51 -1.25 -8.26
C THR A 148 8.78 -0.02 -7.74
N ILE A 149 9.52 1.05 -7.49
CA ILE A 149 9.01 2.28 -6.90
C ILE A 149 8.92 3.38 -7.98
N PRO A 150 7.73 3.94 -8.22
CA PRO A 150 7.58 5.03 -9.18
C PRO A 150 8.01 6.38 -8.59
N PRO A 151 8.20 7.44 -9.41
CA PRO A 151 8.27 8.81 -8.92
C PRO A 151 6.99 9.18 -8.14
N THR A 152 7.11 9.99 -7.09
CA THR A 152 5.99 10.37 -6.21
C THR A 152 5.22 9.16 -5.65
N PRO A 153 5.89 8.25 -4.93
CA PRO A 153 5.33 6.96 -4.51
C PRO A 153 4.34 7.08 -3.35
N SER A 154 3.98 8.29 -2.94
CA SER A 154 3.09 8.48 -1.80
C SER A 154 2.03 9.55 -2.01
N VAL A 155 0.86 9.33 -1.37
CA VAL A 155 -0.17 10.36 -1.14
C VAL A 155 -0.27 10.57 0.36
N THR A 156 0.15 11.76 0.81
CA THR A 156 0.24 12.11 2.22
C THR A 156 -0.66 13.29 2.56
N PHE A 157 -1.36 13.19 3.67
CA PHE A 157 -2.11 14.30 4.27
C PHE A 157 -1.80 14.41 5.76
N LEU A 158 -1.15 15.51 6.14
CA LEU A 158 -0.84 15.85 7.53
C LEU A 158 -1.58 17.12 7.92
N ALA A 159 -2.54 17.00 8.78
CA ALA A 159 -3.24 18.09 9.45
C ALA A 159 -4.14 17.53 10.57
N GLU A 160 -4.40 18.34 11.58
CA GLU A 160 -5.48 18.05 12.52
C GLU A 160 -6.82 17.95 11.78
N VAL A 161 -7.59 16.93 12.13
CA VAL A 161 -8.87 16.61 11.49
C VAL A 161 -9.95 16.42 12.54
N ASP A 162 -10.88 17.37 12.59
CA ASP A 162 -12.05 17.32 13.45
C ASP A 162 -13.30 16.76 12.74
N GLU A 163 -13.21 16.52 11.45
CA GLU A 163 -14.30 16.03 10.63
C GLU A 163 -14.70 14.61 11.04
N LYS A 164 -15.96 14.47 11.46
CA LYS A 164 -16.53 13.21 11.95
C LYS A 164 -17.26 12.41 10.87
N ASP A 165 -17.56 13.03 9.74
CA ASP A 165 -18.23 12.40 8.60
C ASP A 165 -17.36 12.39 7.33
N ARG A 166 -17.65 11.44 6.44
CA ARG A 166 -16.86 11.17 5.25
C ARG A 166 -16.90 12.31 4.22
N GLU A 167 -18.03 12.95 4.05
CA GLU A 167 -18.20 14.00 3.03
C GLU A 167 -17.47 15.30 3.42
N SER A 168 -17.52 15.67 4.69
CA SER A 168 -16.73 16.78 5.22
C SER A 168 -15.23 16.53 5.06
N LEU A 169 -14.79 15.32 5.34
CA LEU A 169 -13.40 14.91 5.18
C LEU A 169 -12.95 14.94 3.71
N LYS A 170 -13.76 14.44 2.78
CA LYS A 170 -13.49 14.55 1.34
C LYS A 170 -13.39 16.00 0.86
N ARG A 171 -14.24 16.89 1.40
CA ARG A 171 -14.15 18.34 1.11
C ARG A 171 -12.85 18.93 1.64
N LYS A 172 -12.40 18.56 2.85
CA LYS A 172 -11.11 18.99 3.41
C LYS A 172 -9.95 18.51 2.54
N PHE A 173 -9.91 17.26 2.17
CA PHE A 173 -8.89 16.71 1.25
C PHE A 173 -8.88 17.44 -0.11
N ARG A 174 -10.07 17.78 -0.64
CA ARG A 174 -10.16 18.55 -1.89
C ARG A 174 -9.56 19.94 -1.75
N LYS A 175 -9.88 20.67 -0.67
CA LYS A 175 -9.31 22.00 -0.38
C LYS A 175 -7.80 21.97 -0.20
N ALA A 176 -7.26 20.89 0.36
CA ALA A 176 -5.82 20.68 0.55
C ALA A 176 -5.09 20.20 -0.72
N GLY A 177 -5.75 20.11 -1.87
CA GLY A 177 -5.11 19.70 -3.13
C GLY A 177 -4.85 18.19 -3.28
N ILE A 178 -5.30 17.37 -2.34
CA ILE A 178 -5.03 15.92 -2.30
C ILE A 178 -5.47 15.20 -3.57
N TYR A 179 -6.55 15.62 -4.20
CA TYR A 179 -7.00 15.03 -5.46
C TYR A 179 -5.99 15.24 -6.62
N GLY A 180 -5.22 16.36 -6.58
CA GLY A 180 -4.10 16.58 -7.50
C GLY A 180 -2.98 15.57 -7.29
N ASN A 181 -2.58 15.40 -6.03
CA ASN A 181 -1.56 14.43 -5.65
C ASN A 181 -1.98 13.00 -5.99
N ALA A 182 -3.24 12.64 -5.69
CA ALA A 182 -3.80 11.33 -6.02
C ALA A 182 -3.79 11.04 -7.53
N ARG A 183 -4.04 12.05 -8.39
CA ARG A 183 -3.95 11.89 -9.85
C ARG A 183 -2.53 11.65 -10.31
N THR A 184 -1.56 12.39 -9.80
CA THR A 184 -0.14 12.20 -10.13
C THR A 184 0.34 10.82 -9.70
N PHE A 185 0.04 10.44 -8.47
CA PHE A 185 0.32 9.11 -7.92
C PHE A 185 -0.30 8.02 -8.81
N ALA A 186 -1.61 8.04 -9.03
CA ALA A 186 -2.32 7.03 -9.81
C ALA A 186 -1.74 6.84 -11.22
N ARG A 187 -1.39 7.95 -11.89
CA ARG A 187 -0.77 7.93 -13.22
C ARG A 187 0.59 7.22 -13.18
N HIS A 188 1.44 7.54 -12.21
CA HIS A 188 2.77 6.96 -12.10
C HIS A 188 2.72 5.48 -11.76
N GLU A 189 1.86 5.09 -10.79
CA GLU A 189 1.65 3.69 -10.42
C GLU A 189 1.16 2.86 -11.61
N ALA A 190 0.11 3.33 -12.28
CA ALA A 190 -0.47 2.60 -13.39
C ALA A 190 0.43 2.56 -14.63
N TYR A 191 1.16 3.65 -14.92
CA TYR A 191 2.13 3.69 -16.01
C TYR A 191 3.23 2.65 -15.81
N LEU A 192 3.82 2.64 -14.61
CA LEU A 192 4.90 1.72 -14.28
C LEU A 192 4.42 0.26 -14.26
N ALA A 193 3.24 0.00 -13.70
CA ALA A 193 2.66 -1.34 -13.69
C ALA A 193 2.41 -1.88 -15.11
N ARG A 194 1.94 -1.04 -16.05
CA ARG A 194 1.81 -1.43 -17.47
C ARG A 194 3.16 -1.70 -18.09
N LEU A 195 4.13 -0.81 -17.86
CA LEU A 195 5.47 -0.97 -18.39
C LEU A 195 6.12 -2.29 -17.96
N LEU A 196 6.01 -2.63 -16.67
CA LEU A 196 6.56 -3.87 -16.11
C LEU A 196 5.80 -5.12 -16.58
N ARG A 197 4.51 -5.02 -16.83
CA ARG A 197 3.73 -6.11 -17.42
C ARG A 197 4.18 -6.43 -18.86
N ASP A 198 4.43 -5.37 -19.64
CA ASP A 198 4.85 -5.51 -21.04
C ASP A 198 6.35 -5.80 -21.17
N ASN A 199 7.15 -5.33 -20.22
CA ASN A 199 8.60 -5.45 -20.19
C ASN A 199 9.07 -5.83 -18.77
N PRO A 200 8.85 -7.08 -18.33
CA PRO A 200 9.24 -7.50 -16.99
C PRO A 200 10.76 -7.49 -16.83
N PHE A 201 11.24 -7.21 -15.63
CA PHE A 201 12.63 -7.47 -15.28
C PHE A 201 12.95 -8.94 -15.52
N PRO A 202 14.11 -9.26 -16.11
CA PRO A 202 14.52 -10.64 -16.27
C PRO A 202 14.66 -11.30 -14.90
N GLU A 203 14.31 -12.59 -14.84
CA GLU A 203 14.62 -13.37 -13.64
C GLU A 203 16.12 -13.36 -13.41
N ALA A 204 16.53 -13.32 -12.13
CA ALA A 204 17.93 -13.44 -11.79
C ALA A 204 18.45 -14.79 -12.34
N THR A 205 19.50 -14.72 -13.14
CA THR A 205 20.24 -15.92 -13.53
C THR A 205 20.88 -16.51 -12.27
N GLU A 206 20.83 -17.83 -12.15
CA GLU A 206 21.46 -18.56 -11.03
C GLU A 206 22.87 -18.01 -10.77
N ARG A 207 23.15 -17.77 -9.49
CA ARG A 207 24.49 -17.33 -9.03
C ARG A 207 25.44 -18.50 -8.96
#